data_ed781ea182d0f93eac71e5c20a0f07ce
#
_entry.id   ed781ea182d0f93eac71e5c20a0f07ce
#
_cell.length_a   1.000
_cell.length_b   1.000
_cell.length_c   1.000
_cell.angle_alpha   90.00
_cell.angle_beta   90.00
_cell.angle_gamma   90.00
#
_symmetry.space_group_name_H-M   'P 1'
#
loop_
_entity.id
_entity.type
_entity.pdbx_description
1 polymer ?
#
loop_
_entity_poly.entity_id
_entity_poly.type
_entity_poly.pdbx_seq_one_letter_code
_entity_poly.pdbx_strand_id
1 'polypeptide(L)'
;MNKTSLDKLRVQNKALERSPEYQSILPEVMWEVNTQFVKEIIAQEERWLSYKVEEEPIEDDDPIIVEFFKTLRADNKAQDEIRKKRIEEAKELLPTDPARAAELLSKLGSCHTLWSLQKTILKEKYGITWYTPAELHPDIRYD
;
A
#
# COMPACT_ATOMS: atom_id res chain seq x y z
N MET A 1 -11.20 -22.92 -8.99
CA MET A 1 -10.32 -23.16 -10.16
C MET A 1 -9.44 -24.36 -9.88
N ASN A 2 -9.38 -25.32 -10.78
CA ASN A 2 -8.55 -26.51 -10.59
C ASN A 2 -7.08 -26.22 -10.97
N LYS A 3 -6.19 -27.15 -10.60
CA LYS A 3 -4.75 -27.01 -10.82
C LYS A 3 -4.38 -26.82 -12.30
N THR A 4 -5.05 -27.53 -13.23
CA THR A 4 -4.80 -27.44 -14.66
C THR A 4 -5.14 -26.03 -15.20
N SER A 5 -6.23 -25.45 -14.75
CA SER A 5 -6.63 -24.09 -15.14
C SER A 5 -5.66 -23.04 -14.61
N LEU A 6 -5.18 -23.20 -13.37
CA LEU A 6 -4.15 -22.33 -12.80
C LEU A 6 -2.85 -22.43 -13.57
N ASP A 7 -2.42 -23.64 -13.93
CA ASP A 7 -1.19 -23.83 -14.70
C ASP A 7 -1.27 -23.13 -16.06
N LYS A 8 -2.41 -23.21 -16.75
CA LYS A 8 -2.62 -22.47 -18.00
C LYS A 8 -2.53 -20.97 -17.82
N LEU A 9 -3.18 -20.44 -16.77
CA LEU A 9 -3.13 -19.01 -16.47
C LEU A 9 -1.71 -18.54 -16.14
N ARG A 10 -0.95 -19.33 -15.39
CA ARG A 10 0.45 -19.04 -15.08
C ARG A 10 1.30 -18.91 -16.35
N VAL A 11 1.14 -19.86 -17.27
CA VAL A 11 1.86 -19.85 -18.55
C VAL A 11 1.47 -18.64 -19.39
N GLN A 12 0.18 -18.35 -19.51
CA GLN A 12 -0.33 -17.21 -20.28
C GLN A 12 0.15 -15.89 -19.69
N ASN A 13 0.08 -15.74 -18.36
CA ASN A 13 0.50 -14.52 -17.68
C ASN A 13 2.00 -14.28 -17.85
N LYS A 14 2.79 -15.32 -17.75
CA LYS A 14 4.24 -15.25 -17.94
C LYS A 14 4.61 -14.86 -19.38
N ALA A 15 3.90 -15.40 -20.36
CA ALA A 15 4.07 -15.03 -21.76
C ALA A 15 3.70 -13.57 -22.01
N LEU A 16 2.59 -13.11 -21.39
CA LEU A 16 2.16 -11.72 -21.45
C LEU A 16 3.24 -10.79 -20.89
N GLU A 17 3.76 -11.08 -19.69
CA GLU A 17 4.77 -10.25 -19.04
C GLU A 17 6.08 -10.16 -19.83
N ARG A 18 6.37 -11.17 -20.65
CA ARG A 18 7.55 -11.20 -21.54
C ARG A 18 7.30 -10.54 -22.89
N SER A 19 6.04 -10.24 -23.22
CA SER A 19 5.70 -9.66 -24.52
C SER A 19 6.26 -8.24 -24.67
N PRO A 20 6.67 -7.84 -25.88
CA PRO A 20 7.12 -6.46 -26.13
C PRO A 20 6.06 -5.41 -25.82
N GLU A 21 4.78 -5.71 -26.07
CA GLU A 21 3.66 -4.81 -25.79
C GLU A 21 3.56 -4.50 -24.29
N TYR A 22 3.57 -5.52 -23.46
CA TYR A 22 3.52 -5.36 -22.01
C TYR A 22 4.76 -4.61 -21.50
N GLN A 23 5.95 -5.01 -21.95
CA GLN A 23 7.19 -4.38 -21.52
C GLN A 23 7.26 -2.91 -21.90
N SER A 24 6.73 -2.53 -23.05
CA SER A 24 6.77 -1.14 -23.51
C SER A 24 5.88 -0.20 -22.69
N ILE A 25 4.76 -0.69 -22.16
CA ILE A 25 3.83 0.13 -21.37
C ILE A 25 4.07 0.04 -19.88
N LEU A 26 4.82 -0.97 -19.42
CA LEU A 26 5.02 -1.22 -17.99
C LEU A 26 5.56 -0.01 -17.20
N PRO A 27 6.56 0.75 -17.69
CA PRO A 27 7.03 1.93 -16.96
C PRO A 27 5.93 2.97 -16.69
N GLU A 28 5.08 3.25 -17.67
CA GLU A 28 3.95 4.17 -17.50
C GLU A 28 2.89 3.63 -16.57
N VAL A 29 2.58 2.33 -16.69
CA VAL A 29 1.64 1.65 -15.80
C VAL A 29 2.14 1.74 -14.36
N MET A 30 3.39 1.43 -14.12
CA MET A 30 3.97 1.46 -12.77
C MET A 30 4.06 2.88 -12.21
N TRP A 31 4.33 3.87 -13.04
CA TRP A 31 4.27 5.28 -12.63
C TRP A 31 2.89 5.63 -12.11
N GLU A 32 1.86 5.27 -12.83
CA GLU A 32 0.47 5.53 -12.44
C GLU A 32 0.05 4.73 -11.21
N VAL A 33 0.40 3.44 -11.15
CA VAL A 33 0.14 2.58 -9.97
C VAL A 33 0.72 3.20 -8.71
N ASN A 34 1.98 3.56 -8.74
CA ASN A 34 2.67 4.13 -7.57
C ASN A 34 2.08 5.49 -7.20
N THR A 35 1.75 6.33 -8.18
CA THR A 35 1.14 7.63 -7.95
C THR A 35 -0.23 7.49 -7.27
N GLN A 36 -1.09 6.61 -7.77
CA GLN A 36 -2.41 6.38 -7.17
C GLN A 36 -2.31 5.79 -5.79
N PHE A 37 -1.42 4.81 -5.60
CA PHE A 37 -1.17 4.21 -4.29
C PHE A 37 -0.77 5.26 -3.25
N VAL A 38 0.20 6.09 -3.58
CA VAL A 38 0.70 7.14 -2.67
C VAL A 38 -0.42 8.13 -2.33
N LYS A 39 -1.18 8.58 -3.32
CA LYS A 39 -2.31 9.50 -3.09
C LYS A 39 -3.36 8.91 -2.15
N GLU A 40 -3.71 7.63 -2.33
CA GLU A 40 -4.67 6.95 -1.48
C GLU A 40 -4.17 6.79 -0.05
N ILE A 41 -2.92 6.39 0.13
CA ILE A 41 -2.33 6.23 1.46
C ILE A 41 -2.23 7.57 2.18
N ILE A 42 -1.79 8.62 1.49
CA ILE A 42 -1.73 9.97 2.08
C ILE A 42 -3.12 10.40 2.54
N ALA A 43 -4.15 10.21 1.72
CA ALA A 43 -5.52 10.57 2.07
C ALA A 43 -6.01 9.80 3.30
N GLN A 44 -5.73 8.51 3.40
CA GLN A 44 -6.08 7.68 4.56
C GLN A 44 -5.36 8.15 5.83
N GLU A 45 -4.06 8.38 5.74
CA GLU A 45 -3.24 8.80 6.87
C GLU A 45 -3.62 10.20 7.35
N GLU A 46 -3.90 11.11 6.44
CA GLU A 46 -4.35 12.46 6.80
C GLU A 46 -5.72 12.44 7.49
N ARG A 47 -6.63 11.57 7.04
CA ARG A 47 -7.92 11.39 7.73
C ARG A 47 -7.73 10.85 9.14
N TRP A 48 -6.83 9.89 9.31
CA TRP A 48 -6.51 9.35 10.62
C TRP A 48 -5.95 10.44 11.54
N LEU A 49 -5.02 11.25 11.05
CA LEU A 49 -4.40 12.34 11.82
C LEU A 49 -5.37 13.47 12.13
N SER A 50 -6.41 13.66 11.30
CA SER A 50 -7.44 14.68 11.55
C SER A 50 -8.47 14.25 12.59
N TYR A 51 -8.53 12.96 12.91
CA TYR A 51 -9.46 12.44 13.89
C TYR A 51 -8.97 12.80 15.29
N LYS A 52 -9.63 13.79 15.91
CA LYS A 52 -9.29 14.24 17.26
C LYS A 52 -10.08 13.43 18.28
N VAL A 53 -9.38 12.55 18.98
CA VAL A 53 -9.91 11.94 20.19
C VAL A 53 -9.59 12.89 21.33
N GLU A 54 -10.61 13.38 22.04
CA GLU A 54 -10.39 14.13 23.28
C GLU A 54 -9.71 13.19 24.27
N GLU A 55 -8.55 13.59 24.75
CA GLU A 55 -7.87 12.86 25.81
C GLU A 55 -8.61 13.07 27.12
N GLU A 56 -9.35 12.05 27.56
CA GLU A 56 -9.98 12.08 28.87
C GLU A 56 -8.91 12.01 29.97
N PRO A 57 -9.15 12.67 31.12
CA PRO A 57 -8.25 12.53 32.27
C PRO A 57 -8.11 11.07 32.65
N ILE A 58 -6.90 10.67 33.04
CA ILE A 58 -6.66 9.31 33.53
C ILE A 58 -7.26 9.21 34.93
N GLU A 59 -8.40 8.51 35.05
CA GLU A 59 -9.10 8.29 36.31
C GLU A 59 -8.71 6.94 36.89
N ASP A 60 -7.57 6.90 37.60
CA ASP A 60 -7.13 5.72 38.31
C ASP A 60 -6.27 6.13 39.50
N ASP A 61 -6.45 5.42 40.63
CA ASP A 61 -5.68 5.67 41.84
C ASP A 61 -4.35 4.93 41.89
N ASP A 62 -4.15 3.94 40.99
CA ASP A 62 -2.92 3.18 40.93
C ASP A 62 -1.84 3.95 40.12
N PRO A 63 -0.71 4.34 40.76
CA PRO A 63 0.35 5.07 40.07
C PRO A 63 0.95 4.29 38.88
N ILE A 64 0.97 2.96 38.95
CA ILE A 64 1.50 2.12 37.86
C ILE A 64 0.60 2.22 36.62
N ILE A 65 -0.71 2.17 36.81
CA ILE A 65 -1.69 2.30 35.73
C ILE A 65 -1.64 3.70 35.13
N VAL A 66 -1.58 4.74 35.97
CA VAL A 66 -1.46 6.14 35.51
C VAL A 66 -0.22 6.31 34.64
N GLU A 67 0.93 5.80 35.09
CA GLU A 67 2.19 5.89 34.35
C GLU A 67 2.14 5.13 33.04
N PHE A 68 1.51 3.95 33.02
CA PHE A 68 1.29 3.17 31.80
C PHE A 68 0.52 3.97 30.74
N PHE A 69 -0.59 4.59 31.10
CA PHE A 69 -1.38 5.38 30.16
C PHE A 69 -0.64 6.63 29.68
N LYS A 70 0.12 7.29 30.55
CA LYS A 70 0.95 8.43 30.16
C LYS A 70 2.00 8.03 29.13
N THR A 71 2.67 6.90 29.34
CA THR A 71 3.66 6.37 28.41
C THR A 71 3.01 6.00 27.08
N LEU A 72 1.86 5.35 27.11
CA LEU A 72 1.12 4.98 25.90
C LEU A 72 0.73 6.21 25.08
N ARG A 73 0.24 7.27 25.72
CA ARG A 73 -0.11 8.53 25.06
C ARG A 73 1.09 9.21 24.43
N ALA A 74 2.22 9.23 25.14
CA ALA A 74 3.47 9.78 24.63
C ALA A 74 3.97 9.00 23.40
N ASP A 75 3.91 7.68 23.44
CA ASP A 75 4.30 6.81 22.31
C ASP A 75 3.39 7.04 21.11
N ASN A 76 2.08 7.14 21.31
CA ASN A 76 1.12 7.41 20.24
C ASN A 76 1.39 8.77 19.56
N LYS A 77 1.71 9.77 20.34
CA LYS A 77 2.05 11.11 19.86
C LYS A 77 3.35 11.09 19.03
N ALA A 78 4.36 10.36 19.51
CA ALA A 78 5.61 10.17 18.79
C ALA A 78 5.40 9.45 17.45
N GLN A 79 4.54 8.43 17.41
CA GLN A 79 4.19 7.72 16.18
C GLN A 79 3.47 8.62 15.18
N ASP A 80 2.59 9.49 15.66
CA ASP A 80 1.89 10.46 14.80
C ASP A 80 2.86 11.46 14.17
N GLU A 81 3.87 11.92 14.90
CA GLU A 81 4.91 12.80 14.36
C GLU A 81 5.75 12.11 13.28
N ILE A 82 6.09 10.84 13.49
CA ILE A 82 6.79 10.02 12.48
C ILE A 82 5.93 9.88 11.21
N ARG A 83 4.63 9.62 11.39
CA ARG A 83 3.66 9.50 10.28
C ARG A 83 3.58 10.79 9.47
N LYS A 84 3.50 11.93 10.14
CA LYS A 84 3.47 13.24 9.49
C LYS A 84 4.72 13.49 8.64
N LYS A 85 5.89 13.15 9.15
CA LYS A 85 7.14 13.27 8.40
C LYS A 85 7.17 12.42 7.15
N ARG A 86 6.71 11.17 7.24
CA ARG A 86 6.63 10.27 6.09
C ARG A 86 5.69 10.81 5.01
N ILE A 87 4.55 11.35 5.41
CA ILE A 87 3.59 11.98 4.50
C ILE A 87 4.25 13.15 3.77
N GLU A 88 4.96 14.02 4.49
CA GLU A 88 5.65 15.17 3.89
C GLU A 88 6.73 14.73 2.89
N GLU A 89 7.56 13.76 3.25
CA GLU A 89 8.57 13.21 2.34
C GLU A 89 7.92 12.58 1.10
N ALA A 90 6.85 11.82 1.27
CA ALA A 90 6.13 11.20 0.16
C ALA A 90 5.53 12.25 -0.78
N LYS A 91 4.96 13.33 -0.24
CA LYS A 91 4.43 14.44 -1.05
C LYS A 91 5.52 15.12 -1.88
N GLU A 92 6.70 15.30 -1.31
CA GLU A 92 7.83 15.89 -2.01
C GLU A 92 8.34 15.00 -3.15
N LEU A 93 8.39 13.70 -2.92
CA LEU A 93 8.87 12.71 -3.90
C LEU A 93 7.85 12.42 -5.01
N LEU A 94 6.56 12.54 -4.73
CA LEU A 94 5.50 12.08 -5.63
C LEU A 94 5.61 12.61 -7.06
N PRO A 95 5.88 13.90 -7.31
CA PRO A 95 5.95 14.42 -8.68
C PRO A 95 7.10 13.88 -9.50
N THR A 96 8.20 13.46 -8.87
CA THR A 96 9.42 13.07 -9.57
C THR A 96 9.80 11.62 -9.40
N ASP A 97 9.41 10.99 -8.29
CA ASP A 97 9.76 9.60 -7.97
C ASP A 97 8.62 8.92 -7.19
N PRO A 98 7.51 8.61 -7.86
CA PRO A 98 6.39 7.96 -7.17
C PRO A 98 6.72 6.56 -6.65
N ALA A 99 7.65 5.84 -7.29
CA ALA A 99 8.10 4.53 -6.83
C ALA A 99 8.74 4.61 -5.45
N ARG A 100 9.60 5.60 -5.22
CA ARG A 100 10.25 5.81 -3.93
C ARG A 100 9.24 6.28 -2.88
N ALA A 101 8.30 7.15 -3.26
CA ALA A 101 7.23 7.59 -2.37
C ALA A 101 6.36 6.39 -1.95
N ALA A 102 6.03 5.49 -2.87
CA ALA A 102 5.28 4.27 -2.59
C ALA A 102 6.05 3.34 -1.64
N GLU A 103 7.34 3.16 -1.87
CA GLU A 103 8.22 2.37 -0.99
C GLU A 103 8.21 2.93 0.44
N LEU A 104 8.32 4.24 0.58
CA LEU A 104 8.31 4.92 1.88
C LEU A 104 7.01 4.68 2.66
N LEU A 105 5.89 4.61 1.97
CA LEU A 105 4.57 4.42 2.58
C LEU A 105 4.10 2.96 2.62
N SER A 106 4.86 2.03 2.06
CA SER A 106 4.50 0.61 2.02
C SER A 106 4.54 -0.03 3.40
N LYS A 107 3.59 -0.93 3.62
CA LYS A 107 3.43 -1.73 4.84
C LYS A 107 3.28 -3.20 4.44
N LEU A 108 3.21 -4.09 5.42
CA LEU A 108 2.81 -5.48 5.19
C LEU A 108 1.46 -5.53 4.47
N GLY A 109 1.36 -6.31 3.41
CA GLY A 109 0.16 -6.44 2.60
C GLY A 109 -0.04 -5.38 1.53
N SER A 110 0.80 -4.34 1.45
CA SER A 110 0.71 -3.29 0.42
C SER A 110 0.84 -3.84 -1.00
N CYS A 111 1.53 -4.97 -1.19
CA CYS A 111 1.65 -5.61 -2.48
C CYS A 111 0.27 -5.94 -3.09
N HIS A 112 -0.71 -6.33 -2.29
CA HIS A 112 -2.06 -6.62 -2.76
C HIS A 112 -2.74 -5.38 -3.35
N THR A 113 -2.59 -4.24 -2.71
CA THR A 113 -3.13 -2.96 -3.20
C THR A 113 -2.45 -2.54 -4.50
N LEU A 114 -1.12 -2.62 -4.54
CA LEU A 114 -0.33 -2.28 -5.73
C LEU A 114 -0.70 -3.19 -6.92
N TRP A 115 -0.83 -4.49 -6.70
CA TRP A 115 -1.23 -5.44 -7.73
C TRP A 115 -2.66 -5.20 -8.22
N SER A 116 -3.59 -4.87 -7.32
CA SER A 116 -4.96 -4.52 -7.69
C SER A 116 -5.01 -3.29 -8.59
N LEU A 117 -4.24 -2.26 -8.26
CA LEU A 117 -4.11 -1.05 -9.08
C LEU A 117 -3.51 -1.37 -10.44
N GLN A 118 -2.45 -2.17 -10.49
CA GLN A 118 -1.82 -2.60 -11.73
C GLN A 118 -2.80 -3.36 -12.62
N LYS A 119 -3.52 -4.31 -12.06
CA LYS A 119 -4.54 -5.10 -12.76
C LYS A 119 -5.64 -4.20 -13.35
N THR A 120 -6.14 -3.27 -12.56
CA THR A 120 -7.20 -2.34 -12.96
C THR A 120 -6.73 -1.43 -14.08
N ILE A 121 -5.55 -0.82 -13.96
CA ILE A 121 -5.00 0.09 -14.97
C ILE A 121 -4.73 -0.64 -16.28
N LEU A 122 -4.14 -1.81 -16.22
CA LEU A 122 -3.89 -2.62 -17.41
C LEU A 122 -5.19 -2.97 -18.14
N LYS A 123 -6.24 -3.32 -17.41
CA LYS A 123 -7.52 -3.65 -17.99
C LYS A 123 -8.24 -2.43 -18.57
N GLU A 124 -8.35 -1.37 -17.78
CA GLU A 124 -9.14 -0.20 -18.16
C GLU A 124 -8.49 0.65 -19.26
N LYS A 125 -7.18 0.85 -19.18
CA LYS A 125 -6.46 1.71 -20.14
C LYS A 125 -5.93 0.98 -21.35
N TYR A 126 -5.55 -0.28 -21.20
CA TYR A 126 -4.87 -1.02 -22.27
C TYR A 126 -5.63 -2.26 -22.74
N GLY A 127 -6.74 -2.60 -22.09
CA GLY A 127 -7.52 -3.78 -22.44
C GLY A 127 -6.78 -5.10 -22.17
N ILE A 128 -5.76 -5.07 -21.33
CA ILE A 128 -4.92 -6.23 -21.01
C ILE A 128 -5.45 -6.93 -19.76
N THR A 129 -5.69 -8.23 -19.87
CA THR A 129 -6.04 -9.07 -18.72
C THR A 129 -4.75 -9.64 -18.13
N TRP A 130 -4.41 -9.14 -16.95
CA TRP A 130 -3.24 -9.57 -16.19
C TRP A 130 -3.69 -10.11 -14.84
N TYR A 131 -3.04 -11.19 -14.40
CA TYR A 131 -3.38 -11.83 -13.12
C TYR A 131 -2.29 -11.53 -12.09
N THR A 132 -2.71 -11.23 -10.86
CA THR A 132 -1.79 -10.94 -9.76
C THR A 132 -1.09 -12.21 -9.30
N PRO A 133 0.10 -12.10 -8.68
CA PRO A 133 0.76 -13.26 -8.08
C PRO A 133 -0.11 -14.01 -7.09
N ALA A 134 -0.92 -13.30 -6.29
CA ALA A 134 -1.82 -13.93 -5.33
C ALA A 134 -2.92 -14.77 -6.01
N GLU A 135 -3.44 -14.32 -7.14
CA GLU A 135 -4.44 -15.08 -7.91
C GLU A 135 -3.84 -16.35 -8.54
N LEU A 136 -2.59 -16.26 -9.01
CA LEU A 136 -1.90 -17.36 -9.65
C LEU A 136 -1.34 -18.39 -8.66
N HIS A 137 -1.10 -17.97 -7.43
CA HIS A 137 -0.54 -18.80 -6.37
C HIS A 137 -1.35 -18.64 -5.08
N PRO A 138 -2.62 -19.13 -5.07
CA PRO A 138 -3.52 -18.94 -3.93
C PRO A 138 -3.08 -19.66 -2.66
N ASP A 139 -2.16 -20.62 -2.76
CA ASP A 139 -1.56 -21.36 -1.66
C ASP A 139 -0.40 -20.61 -1.00
N ILE A 140 0.10 -19.54 -1.61
CA ILE A 140 1.18 -18.71 -1.06
C ILE A 140 0.58 -17.50 -0.37
N ARG A 141 1.07 -17.21 0.83
CA ARG A 141 0.68 -16.03 1.59
C ARG A 141 1.65 -14.89 1.29
N TYR A 142 1.11 -13.81 0.75
CA TYR A 142 1.87 -12.59 0.47
C TYR A 142 1.54 -11.53 1.51
N ASP A 143 2.48 -11.18 2.35
CA ASP A 143 2.33 -10.17 3.39
C ASP A 143 3.14 -8.90 3.10
#